data_acec19f340cc7c553095cbde608f6c56
#
_entry.id   acec19f340cc7c553095cbde608f6c56
#
_cell.length_a   1.000
_cell.length_b   1.000
_cell.length_c   1.000
_cell.angle_alpha   90.00
_cell.angle_beta   90.00
_cell.angle_gamma   90.00
#
_symmetry.space_group_name_H-M   'P 1'
#
loop_
_entity.id
_entity.type
_entity.pdbx_description
1 polymer ?
#
loop_
_entity_poly.entity_id
_entity_poly.type
_entity_poly.pdbx_seq_one_letter_code
_entity_poly.pdbx_strand_id
1 'polypeptide(L)'
;MRFDIFLTENNYFESRKKSSDAIKSGWVYVDGKCITKPSYEIDGDVNIEIKGDVCKYVGRGGLKLEKAIEEFSIDTTDKVCIDIGSSTGGFTDCLLQNGAKKVFAVDSGRDQLHMSLRNDERVVCMEGFNARYLTDEDIGEKCDLAVMDVSFISQTLLYDAVSKVLKDGGLFVSLVKPQFEAGKSGIGKNGIVKDEKVRRSVCEKIKECAKIYGLENVSIIDSPILGGDGNKEYLALFKYTEK
;
A
#
# COMPACT_ATOMS: atom_id res chain seq x y z
N MET A 1 24.16 -0.72 -22.27
CA MET A 1 23.62 0.05 -21.13
C MET A 1 22.53 -0.75 -20.42
N ARG A 2 22.40 -0.68 -19.08
CA ARG A 2 21.31 -1.37 -18.34
C ARG A 2 19.95 -0.81 -18.74
N PHE A 3 18.96 -1.68 -18.86
CA PHE A 3 17.64 -1.32 -19.36
C PHE A 3 16.88 -0.33 -18.44
N ASP A 4 17.00 -0.50 -17.11
CA ASP A 4 16.40 0.42 -16.14
C ASP A 4 16.97 1.85 -16.24
N ILE A 5 18.24 1.97 -16.58
CA ILE A 5 18.92 3.26 -16.82
C ILE A 5 18.49 3.83 -18.18
N PHE A 6 18.53 3.01 -19.24
CA PHE A 6 18.14 3.41 -20.59
C PHE A 6 16.76 4.03 -20.63
N LEU A 7 15.75 3.39 -19.99
CA LEU A 7 14.39 3.89 -19.98
C LEU A 7 14.25 5.22 -19.23
N THR A 8 15.05 5.44 -18.19
CA THR A 8 15.02 6.70 -17.45
C THR A 8 15.71 7.82 -18.21
N GLU A 9 16.86 7.58 -18.80
CA GLU A 9 17.62 8.58 -19.58
C GLU A 9 16.91 9.00 -20.86
N ASN A 10 16.09 8.10 -21.44
CA ASN A 10 15.28 8.40 -22.61
C ASN A 10 13.85 8.87 -22.27
N ASN A 11 13.59 9.26 -21.01
CA ASN A 11 12.33 9.83 -20.54
C ASN A 11 11.09 8.91 -20.72
N TYR A 12 11.25 7.60 -20.81
CA TYR A 12 10.13 6.68 -20.75
C TYR A 12 9.47 6.62 -19.37
N PHE A 13 10.27 6.84 -18.32
CA PHE A 13 9.81 6.92 -16.94
C PHE A 13 10.58 7.99 -16.17
N GLU A 14 9.92 8.62 -15.19
CA GLU A 14 10.45 9.74 -14.41
C GLU A 14 11.63 9.35 -13.47
N SER A 15 11.79 8.06 -13.17
CA SER A 15 12.86 7.59 -12.29
C SER A 15 13.26 6.15 -12.60
N ARG A 16 14.50 5.81 -12.28
CA ARG A 16 15.05 4.45 -12.39
C ARG A 16 14.22 3.41 -11.61
N LYS A 17 13.62 3.80 -10.48
CA LYS A 17 12.74 2.93 -9.69
C LYS A 17 11.47 2.61 -10.49
N LYS A 18 10.80 3.61 -11.07
CA LYS A 18 9.62 3.42 -11.95
C LYS A 18 9.97 2.55 -13.16
N SER A 19 11.12 2.78 -13.82
CA SER A 19 11.61 1.94 -14.91
C SER A 19 11.78 0.49 -14.47
N SER A 20 12.45 0.26 -13.34
CA SER A 20 12.69 -1.08 -12.81
C SER A 20 11.40 -1.81 -12.45
N ASP A 21 10.42 -1.11 -11.89
CA ASP A 21 9.12 -1.68 -11.53
C ASP A 21 8.28 -2.02 -12.77
N ALA A 22 8.26 -1.15 -13.78
CA ALA A 22 7.60 -1.42 -15.06
C ALA A 22 8.20 -2.63 -15.77
N ILE A 23 9.54 -2.76 -15.80
CA ILE A 23 10.23 -3.91 -16.37
C ILE A 23 9.85 -5.20 -15.64
N LYS A 24 9.93 -5.20 -14.29
CA LYS A 24 9.57 -6.37 -13.46
C LYS A 24 8.11 -6.79 -13.62
N SER A 25 7.24 -5.83 -13.89
CA SER A 25 5.80 -6.08 -14.13
C SER A 25 5.51 -6.61 -15.54
N GLY A 26 6.55 -6.73 -16.40
CA GLY A 26 6.38 -7.25 -17.77
C GLY A 26 5.70 -6.25 -18.72
N TRP A 27 5.72 -4.97 -18.42
CA TRP A 27 5.09 -3.93 -19.24
C TRP A 27 5.96 -3.43 -20.38
N VAL A 28 7.26 -3.70 -20.32
CA VAL A 28 8.21 -3.14 -21.28
C VAL A 28 8.69 -4.21 -22.27
N TYR A 29 8.56 -3.91 -23.54
CA TYR A 29 8.95 -4.77 -24.64
C TYR A 29 10.07 -4.10 -25.43
N VAL A 30 11.06 -4.90 -25.83
CA VAL A 30 12.15 -4.52 -26.71
C VAL A 30 12.00 -5.35 -27.99
N ASP A 31 11.81 -4.70 -29.13
CA ASP A 31 11.61 -5.36 -30.45
C ASP A 31 10.52 -6.47 -30.38
N GLY A 32 9.40 -6.16 -29.69
CA GLY A 32 8.27 -7.08 -29.50
C GLY A 32 8.48 -8.16 -28.42
N LYS A 33 9.65 -8.27 -27.79
CA LYS A 33 9.94 -9.24 -26.72
C LYS A 33 9.79 -8.61 -25.35
N CYS A 34 8.94 -9.19 -24.47
CA CYS A 34 8.80 -8.76 -23.09
C CYS A 34 10.10 -8.97 -22.31
N ILE A 35 10.61 -7.90 -21.71
CA ILE A 35 11.80 -7.94 -20.86
C ILE A 35 11.36 -7.72 -19.40
N THR A 36 11.72 -8.65 -18.50
CA THR A 36 11.36 -8.59 -17.07
C THR A 36 12.56 -8.37 -16.15
N LYS A 37 13.77 -8.26 -16.72
CA LYS A 37 15.00 -8.09 -15.95
C LYS A 37 15.52 -6.64 -16.08
N PRO A 38 15.52 -5.82 -15.01
CA PRO A 38 15.99 -4.43 -15.08
C PRO A 38 17.46 -4.27 -15.48
N SER A 39 18.28 -5.28 -15.20
CA SER A 39 19.70 -5.32 -15.58
C SER A 39 19.94 -5.90 -17.00
N TYR A 40 18.90 -6.10 -17.79
CA TYR A 40 19.04 -6.45 -19.21
C TYR A 40 19.88 -5.39 -19.91
N GLU A 41 20.83 -5.81 -20.74
CA GLU A 41 21.69 -4.88 -21.45
C GLU A 41 21.09 -4.57 -22.82
N ILE A 42 20.97 -3.28 -23.11
CA ILE A 42 20.52 -2.77 -24.41
C ILE A 42 21.74 -2.22 -25.15
N ASP A 43 21.86 -2.61 -26.40
CA ASP A 43 22.89 -2.16 -27.33
C ASP A 43 22.23 -1.75 -28.66
N GLY A 44 22.58 -0.55 -29.17
CA GLY A 44 22.05 -0.01 -30.42
C GLY A 44 20.63 0.58 -30.34
N ASP A 45 20.09 0.88 -31.52
CA ASP A 45 18.72 1.38 -31.68
C ASP A 45 17.75 0.22 -31.53
N VAL A 46 16.86 0.32 -30.55
CA VAL A 46 15.83 -0.68 -30.24
C VAL A 46 14.46 -0.04 -30.22
N ASN A 47 13.46 -0.79 -30.66
CA ASN A 47 12.07 -0.36 -30.56
C ASN A 47 11.53 -0.70 -29.17
N ILE A 48 11.17 0.34 -28.40
CA ILE A 48 10.59 0.19 -27.06
C ILE A 48 9.08 0.35 -27.16
N GLU A 49 8.36 -0.66 -26.71
CA GLU A 49 6.91 -0.62 -26.53
C GLU A 49 6.58 -0.79 -25.05
N ILE A 50 5.76 0.11 -24.52
CA ILE A 50 5.21 -0.02 -23.18
C ILE A 50 3.77 -0.50 -23.31
N LYS A 51 3.53 -1.76 -22.94
CA LYS A 51 2.21 -2.44 -23.03
C LYS A 51 1.53 -2.61 -21.66
N GLY A 52 1.86 -1.76 -20.72
CA GLY A 52 1.20 -1.72 -19.43
C GLY A 52 0.68 -0.33 -19.17
N ASP A 53 -0.37 -0.24 -18.42
CA ASP A 53 -0.83 1.06 -17.94
C ASP A 53 0.27 1.69 -17.10
N VAL A 54 0.61 2.95 -17.42
CA VAL A 54 1.30 3.81 -16.46
C VAL A 54 0.49 3.70 -15.18
N CYS A 55 1.11 3.24 -14.10
CA CYS A 55 0.40 2.99 -12.86
C CYS A 55 -0.51 4.21 -12.57
N LYS A 56 -1.82 3.98 -12.55
CA LYS A 56 -2.85 5.02 -12.33
C LYS A 56 -2.53 5.90 -11.12
N TYR A 57 -1.77 5.36 -10.18
CA TYR A 57 -1.38 6.00 -8.92
C TYR A 57 0.13 6.20 -8.86
N VAL A 58 0.58 7.13 -8.02
CA VAL A 58 2.02 7.40 -7.78
C VAL A 58 2.81 6.17 -7.31
N GLY A 59 2.12 5.10 -6.91
CA GLY A 59 2.71 3.81 -6.53
C GLY A 59 1.74 2.66 -6.71
N ARG A 60 2.26 1.44 -6.94
CA ARG A 60 1.48 0.20 -7.15
C ARG A 60 0.53 -0.14 -5.99
N GLY A 61 0.82 0.39 -4.79
CA GLY A 61 -0.07 0.25 -3.63
C GLY A 61 -1.49 0.72 -3.93
N GLY A 62 -1.65 1.81 -4.69
CA GLY A 62 -2.97 2.33 -5.06
C GLY A 62 -3.90 1.32 -5.70
N LEU A 63 -3.38 0.39 -6.53
CA LEU A 63 -4.17 -0.69 -7.12
C LEU A 63 -4.75 -1.67 -6.09
N LYS A 64 -4.06 -1.85 -4.96
CA LYS A 64 -4.55 -2.70 -3.87
C LYS A 64 -5.72 -2.04 -3.17
N LEU A 65 -5.59 -0.74 -2.86
CA LEU A 65 -6.66 0.00 -2.21
C LEU A 65 -7.86 0.20 -3.13
N GLU A 66 -7.65 0.45 -4.42
CA GLU A 66 -8.72 0.49 -5.43
C GLU A 66 -9.55 -0.78 -5.40
N LYS A 67 -8.89 -1.95 -5.38
CA LYS A 67 -9.58 -3.24 -5.25
C LYS A 67 -10.40 -3.35 -3.97
N ALA A 68 -9.87 -2.87 -2.84
CA ALA A 68 -10.61 -2.86 -1.59
C ALA A 68 -11.84 -1.93 -1.63
N ILE A 69 -11.70 -0.73 -2.20
CA ILE A 69 -12.79 0.24 -2.37
C ILE A 69 -13.92 -0.38 -3.21
N GLU A 70 -13.57 -1.01 -4.34
CA GLU A 70 -14.54 -1.65 -5.23
C GLU A 70 -15.24 -2.84 -4.57
N GLU A 71 -14.48 -3.81 -4.07
CA GLU A 71 -15.03 -5.07 -3.53
C GLU A 71 -15.82 -4.87 -2.24
N PHE A 72 -15.41 -3.93 -1.41
CA PHE A 72 -16.09 -3.62 -0.16
C PHE A 72 -17.13 -2.51 -0.29
N SER A 73 -17.28 -1.93 -1.49
CA SER A 73 -18.20 -0.82 -1.78
C SER A 73 -18.00 0.36 -0.81
N ILE A 74 -16.75 0.77 -0.60
CA ILE A 74 -16.39 1.86 0.31
C ILE A 74 -16.62 3.19 -0.40
N ASP A 75 -17.48 4.05 0.16
CA ASP A 75 -17.62 5.44 -0.28
C ASP A 75 -16.59 6.31 0.43
N THR A 76 -15.65 6.87 -0.33
CA THR A 76 -14.61 7.78 0.14
C THR A 76 -14.92 9.25 -0.13
N THR A 77 -16.04 9.55 -0.83
CA THR A 77 -16.43 10.89 -1.23
C THR A 77 -16.64 11.78 0.00
N ASP A 78 -15.99 12.94 0.02
CA ASP A 78 -16.04 13.92 1.10
C ASP A 78 -15.58 13.39 2.48
N LYS A 79 -14.88 12.27 2.53
CA LYS A 79 -14.39 11.65 3.77
C LYS A 79 -13.05 12.22 4.20
N VAL A 80 -12.85 12.27 5.52
CA VAL A 80 -11.55 12.48 6.15
C VAL A 80 -10.90 11.13 6.34
N CYS A 81 -9.74 10.93 5.73
CA CYS A 81 -9.03 9.66 5.69
C CYS A 81 -7.64 9.76 6.33
N ILE A 82 -7.12 8.64 6.79
CA ILE A 82 -5.72 8.51 7.22
C ILE A 82 -5.06 7.32 6.54
N ASP A 83 -3.86 7.54 5.99
CA ASP A 83 -3.02 6.53 5.33
C ASP A 83 -1.81 6.24 6.22
N ILE A 84 -1.78 5.08 6.87
CA ILE A 84 -0.73 4.65 7.80
C ILE A 84 0.27 3.77 7.05
N GLY A 85 1.51 4.27 6.93
CA GLY A 85 2.54 3.70 6.08
C GLY A 85 2.43 4.21 4.65
N SER A 86 2.24 5.52 4.50
CA SER A 86 1.96 6.15 3.20
C SER A 86 3.07 5.97 2.16
N SER A 87 4.33 5.85 2.59
CA SER A 87 5.49 5.70 1.70
C SER A 87 5.45 6.70 0.54
N THR A 88 5.48 6.27 -0.72
CA THR A 88 5.36 7.14 -1.91
C THR A 88 3.96 7.74 -2.08
N GLY A 89 2.95 7.29 -1.35
CA GLY A 89 1.59 7.83 -1.38
C GLY A 89 0.62 7.08 -2.28
N GLY A 90 0.86 5.80 -2.57
CA GLY A 90 -0.03 5.04 -3.45
C GLY A 90 -1.47 4.94 -2.94
N PHE A 91 -1.66 4.69 -1.63
CA PHE A 91 -2.97 4.67 -1.00
C PHE A 91 -3.56 6.08 -0.91
N THR A 92 -2.76 7.05 -0.49
CA THR A 92 -3.15 8.49 -0.45
C THR A 92 -3.69 8.96 -1.79
N ASP A 93 -2.97 8.70 -2.89
CA ASP A 93 -3.39 9.08 -4.25
C ASP A 93 -4.69 8.38 -4.66
N CYS A 94 -4.84 7.10 -4.32
CA CYS A 94 -6.08 6.36 -4.56
C CYS A 94 -7.26 6.99 -3.81
N LEU A 95 -7.11 7.35 -2.55
CA LEU A 95 -8.16 8.03 -1.76
C LEU A 95 -8.56 9.36 -2.40
N LEU A 96 -7.59 10.18 -2.79
CA LEU A 96 -7.84 11.49 -3.41
C LEU A 96 -8.54 11.40 -4.76
N GLN A 97 -8.16 10.41 -5.61
CA GLN A 97 -8.80 10.16 -6.89
C GLN A 97 -10.23 9.62 -6.74
N ASN A 98 -10.54 8.98 -5.61
CA ASN A 98 -11.88 8.52 -5.26
C ASN A 98 -12.67 9.55 -4.40
N GLY A 99 -12.25 10.82 -4.38
CA GLY A 99 -13.03 11.93 -3.83
C GLY A 99 -12.84 12.19 -2.34
N ALA A 100 -11.79 11.66 -1.69
CA ALA A 100 -11.50 11.98 -0.30
C ALA A 100 -11.31 13.50 -0.12
N LYS A 101 -11.95 14.04 0.93
CA LYS A 101 -11.87 15.47 1.27
C LYS A 101 -10.51 15.84 1.83
N LYS A 102 -9.94 14.96 2.64
CA LYS A 102 -8.66 15.16 3.32
C LYS A 102 -7.99 13.83 3.62
N VAL A 103 -6.68 13.77 3.47
CA VAL A 103 -5.89 12.57 3.80
C VAL A 103 -4.70 12.95 4.67
N PHE A 104 -4.62 12.36 5.85
CA PHE A 104 -3.41 12.39 6.68
C PHE A 104 -2.48 11.27 6.23
N ALA A 105 -1.37 11.62 5.60
CA ALA A 105 -0.37 10.67 5.10
C ALA A 105 0.74 10.49 6.14
N VAL A 106 0.68 9.38 6.91
CA VAL A 106 1.58 9.12 8.04
C VAL A 106 2.62 8.08 7.66
N ASP A 107 3.91 8.41 7.84
CA ASP A 107 5.01 7.47 7.62
C ASP A 107 6.16 7.72 8.60
N SER A 108 6.84 6.65 9.02
CA SER A 108 8.04 6.73 9.86
C SER A 108 9.28 7.18 9.08
N GLY A 109 9.29 7.00 7.76
CA GLY A 109 10.31 7.50 6.85
C GLY A 109 10.20 9.01 6.62
N ARG A 110 11.17 9.55 5.90
CA ARG A 110 11.19 10.97 5.50
C ARG A 110 11.45 11.08 4.01
N ASP A 111 10.92 12.14 3.41
CA ASP A 111 11.12 12.49 2.00
C ASP A 111 10.69 11.37 1.03
N GLN A 112 9.67 10.60 1.39
CA GLN A 112 9.15 9.49 0.59
C GLN A 112 7.92 9.86 -0.22
N LEU A 113 7.03 10.69 0.36
CA LEU A 113 5.77 11.05 -0.27
C LEU A 113 6.03 11.81 -1.58
N HIS A 114 5.34 11.41 -2.65
CA HIS A 114 5.50 12.01 -3.97
C HIS A 114 5.17 13.52 -3.95
N MET A 115 5.93 14.32 -4.70
CA MET A 115 5.82 15.79 -4.69
C MET A 115 4.44 16.29 -5.07
N SER A 116 3.73 15.62 -5.98
CA SER A 116 2.36 16.02 -6.34
C SER A 116 1.40 15.92 -5.14
N LEU A 117 1.58 14.92 -4.28
CA LEU A 117 0.77 14.73 -3.08
C LEU A 117 1.18 15.67 -1.96
N ARG A 118 2.48 15.99 -1.83
CA ARG A 118 2.93 17.00 -0.86
C ARG A 118 2.37 18.40 -1.14
N ASN A 119 2.13 18.69 -2.40
CA ASN A 119 1.61 19.99 -2.85
C ASN A 119 0.07 20.02 -2.97
N ASP A 120 -0.62 18.91 -2.73
CA ASP A 120 -2.08 18.85 -2.73
C ASP A 120 -2.60 19.36 -1.38
N GLU A 121 -3.43 20.42 -1.40
CA GLU A 121 -3.99 21.05 -0.21
C GLU A 121 -4.86 20.12 0.65
N ARG A 122 -5.31 19.01 0.07
CA ARG A 122 -6.09 17.97 0.77
C ARG A 122 -5.20 17.01 1.57
N VAL A 123 -3.88 17.06 1.40
CA VAL A 123 -2.93 16.14 2.03
C VAL A 123 -2.22 16.80 3.20
N VAL A 124 -2.29 16.18 4.36
CA VAL A 124 -1.46 16.52 5.51
C VAL A 124 -0.32 15.50 5.60
N CYS A 125 0.88 15.91 5.18
CA CYS A 125 2.07 15.06 5.21
C CYS A 125 2.65 14.96 6.63
N MET A 126 2.65 13.77 7.22
CA MET A 126 3.16 13.47 8.56
C MET A 126 4.29 12.43 8.47
N GLU A 127 5.40 12.79 7.85
CA GLU A 127 6.60 11.96 7.76
C GLU A 127 7.50 12.07 8.99
N GLY A 128 8.30 11.02 9.22
CA GLY A 128 9.14 10.89 10.40
C GLY A 128 8.32 10.65 11.67
N PHE A 129 7.06 10.26 11.52
CA PHE A 129 6.12 10.02 12.62
C PHE A 129 5.89 8.52 12.82
N ASN A 130 6.08 8.05 14.05
CA ASN A 130 5.82 6.66 14.39
C ASN A 130 4.33 6.46 14.73
N ALA A 131 3.59 5.88 13.82
CA ALA A 131 2.15 5.68 13.94
C ALA A 131 1.70 4.85 15.16
N ARG A 132 2.61 4.16 15.86
CA ARG A 132 2.29 3.47 17.14
C ARG A 132 1.88 4.43 18.25
N TYR A 133 2.29 5.69 18.16
CA TYR A 133 2.01 6.74 19.14
C TYR A 133 0.97 7.75 18.66
N LEU A 134 0.34 7.47 17.51
CA LEU A 134 -0.66 8.35 16.92
C LEU A 134 -1.90 8.46 17.81
N THR A 135 -2.35 9.68 18.00
CA THR A 135 -3.55 10.05 18.78
C THR A 135 -4.45 10.96 17.93
N ASP A 136 -5.67 11.17 18.39
CA ASP A 136 -6.59 12.15 17.78
C ASP A 136 -6.11 13.60 17.96
N GLU A 137 -5.33 13.89 19.01
CA GLU A 137 -4.71 15.21 19.22
C GLU A 137 -3.68 15.54 18.12
N ASP A 138 -2.95 14.54 17.60
CA ASP A 138 -1.95 14.74 16.55
C ASP A 138 -2.56 15.16 15.21
N ILE A 139 -3.78 14.73 14.92
CA ILE A 139 -4.50 15.01 13.68
C ILE A 139 -5.62 16.05 13.83
N GLY A 140 -6.04 16.34 15.08
CA GLY A 140 -7.01 17.39 15.42
C GLY A 140 -8.47 17.09 15.05
N GLU A 141 -8.74 15.97 14.40
CA GLU A 141 -10.09 15.51 14.05
C GLU A 141 -10.11 13.98 13.85
N LYS A 142 -11.24 13.33 14.09
CA LYS A 142 -11.38 11.90 13.83
C LYS A 142 -11.67 11.60 12.35
N CYS A 143 -11.17 10.47 11.87
CA CYS A 143 -11.27 10.02 10.49
C CYS A 143 -12.48 9.11 10.25
N ASP A 144 -13.06 9.20 9.06
CA ASP A 144 -14.12 8.32 8.57
C ASP A 144 -13.55 6.97 8.11
N LEU A 145 -12.32 7.00 7.56
CA LEU A 145 -11.64 5.84 7.00
C LEU A 145 -10.14 5.87 7.36
N ALA A 146 -9.65 4.78 7.92
CA ALA A 146 -8.22 4.50 8.02
C ALA A 146 -7.83 3.45 6.99
N VAL A 147 -6.68 3.64 6.33
CA VAL A 147 -6.05 2.64 5.47
C VAL A 147 -4.63 2.39 5.95
N MET A 148 -4.12 1.17 5.78
CA MET A 148 -2.80 0.82 6.30
C MET A 148 -2.05 -0.15 5.39
N ASP A 149 -0.83 0.23 5.02
CA ASP A 149 0.15 -0.59 4.29
C ASP A 149 1.54 -0.50 4.95
N VAL A 150 1.75 -1.20 6.06
CA VAL A 150 3.02 -1.18 6.80
C VAL A 150 3.89 -2.38 6.50
N SER A 151 5.22 -2.21 6.61
CA SER A 151 6.23 -3.25 6.40
C SER A 151 7.19 -3.35 7.58
N PHE A 152 7.76 -4.54 7.78
CA PHE A 152 8.77 -4.84 8.81
C PHE A 152 8.28 -4.71 10.25
N ILE A 153 6.99 -4.64 10.46
CA ILE A 153 6.32 -4.56 11.75
C ILE A 153 5.02 -5.36 11.71
N SER A 154 4.61 -5.94 12.83
CA SER A 154 3.25 -6.49 12.94
C SER A 154 2.24 -5.34 13.00
N GLN A 155 1.24 -5.39 12.12
CA GLN A 155 0.16 -4.39 12.11
C GLN A 155 -0.66 -4.36 13.39
N THR A 156 -0.68 -5.48 14.16
CA THR A 156 -1.41 -5.55 15.43
C THR A 156 -0.92 -4.54 16.47
N LEU A 157 0.32 -4.06 16.35
CA LEU A 157 0.89 -3.04 17.22
C LEU A 157 0.35 -1.62 16.95
N LEU A 158 -0.42 -1.46 15.88
CA LEU A 158 -0.97 -0.17 15.44
C LEU A 158 -2.49 -0.07 15.68
N TYR A 159 -3.15 -1.16 16.09
CA TYR A 159 -4.61 -1.16 16.22
C TYR A 159 -5.14 -0.24 17.31
N ASP A 160 -4.40 -0.08 18.42
CA ASP A 160 -4.71 0.92 19.45
C ASP A 160 -4.72 2.34 18.88
N ALA A 161 -3.69 2.68 18.09
CA ALA A 161 -3.59 3.99 17.44
C ALA A 161 -4.70 4.19 16.39
N VAL A 162 -4.98 3.15 15.58
CA VAL A 162 -6.07 3.19 14.59
C VAL A 162 -7.43 3.45 15.27
N SER A 163 -7.72 2.77 16.38
CA SER A 163 -8.99 2.95 17.10
C SER A 163 -9.16 4.35 17.68
N LYS A 164 -8.06 5.00 18.09
CA LYS A 164 -8.08 6.37 18.64
C LYS A 164 -8.41 7.44 17.61
N VAL A 165 -8.04 7.22 16.36
CA VAL A 165 -8.22 8.21 15.28
C VAL A 165 -9.49 8.00 14.45
N LEU A 166 -10.18 6.88 14.61
CA LEU A 166 -11.43 6.62 13.90
C LEU A 166 -12.65 7.19 14.63
N LYS A 167 -13.63 7.64 13.86
CA LYS A 167 -15.00 7.91 14.35
C LYS A 167 -15.69 6.60 14.72
N ASP A 168 -16.65 6.64 15.62
CA ASP A 168 -17.57 5.50 15.81
C ASP A 168 -18.27 5.17 14.49
N GLY A 169 -18.34 3.88 14.14
CA GLY A 169 -18.80 3.41 12.83
C GLY A 169 -17.80 3.61 11.68
N GLY A 170 -16.64 4.20 11.91
CA GLY A 170 -15.58 4.39 10.93
C GLY A 170 -15.03 3.07 10.39
N LEU A 171 -14.47 3.11 9.18
CA LEU A 171 -13.94 1.93 8.50
C LEU A 171 -12.41 1.89 8.57
N PHE A 172 -11.88 0.67 8.57
CA PHE A 172 -10.44 0.44 8.52
C PHE A 172 -10.12 -0.63 7.48
N VAL A 173 -9.32 -0.27 6.48
CA VAL A 173 -8.78 -1.20 5.47
C VAL A 173 -7.31 -1.44 5.76
N SER A 174 -6.95 -2.70 5.97
CA SER A 174 -5.56 -3.08 6.24
C SER A 174 -5.04 -4.06 5.20
N LEU A 175 -3.84 -3.80 4.68
CA LEU A 175 -3.09 -4.77 3.89
C LEU A 175 -2.39 -5.76 4.83
N VAL A 176 -2.89 -6.97 4.88
CA VAL A 176 -2.32 -8.05 5.68
C VAL A 176 -1.17 -8.69 4.92
N LYS A 177 0.02 -8.64 5.49
CA LYS A 177 1.26 -9.19 4.94
C LYS A 177 1.72 -10.37 5.79
N PRO A 178 1.44 -11.62 5.39
CA PRO A 178 1.76 -12.80 6.21
C PRO A 178 3.23 -12.89 6.62
N GLN A 179 4.14 -12.41 5.79
CA GLN A 179 5.58 -12.44 6.08
C GLN A 179 5.98 -11.61 7.31
N PHE A 180 5.18 -10.62 7.72
CA PHE A 180 5.45 -9.83 8.93
C PHE A 180 4.65 -10.27 10.15
N GLU A 181 3.73 -11.24 9.97
CA GLU A 181 2.81 -11.71 11.01
C GLU A 181 3.03 -13.16 11.46
N ALA A 182 3.59 -14.00 10.59
CA ALA A 182 3.69 -15.45 10.79
C ALA A 182 4.78 -15.90 11.80
N GLY A 183 5.64 -14.95 12.25
CA GLY A 183 6.80 -15.31 13.06
C GLY A 183 7.86 -16.09 12.26
N LYS A 184 9.03 -16.30 12.87
CA LYS A 184 10.20 -16.89 12.17
C LYS A 184 9.95 -18.30 11.63
N SER A 185 9.17 -19.13 12.32
CA SER A 185 8.89 -20.52 11.92
C SER A 185 7.94 -20.65 10.74
N GLY A 186 7.11 -19.63 10.48
CA GLY A 186 6.15 -19.61 9.36
C GLY A 186 6.73 -19.05 8.06
N ILE A 187 7.96 -18.55 8.08
CA ILE A 187 8.60 -17.89 6.94
C ILE A 187 9.58 -18.86 6.26
N GLY A 188 9.36 -19.12 4.98
CA GLY A 188 10.25 -19.95 4.17
C GLY A 188 11.51 -19.23 3.67
N LYS A 189 12.31 -19.91 2.83
CA LYS A 189 13.46 -19.27 2.15
C LYS A 189 13.02 -18.02 1.42
N ASN A 190 13.86 -17.00 1.45
CA ASN A 190 13.64 -15.68 0.80
C ASN A 190 12.45 -14.88 1.40
N GLY A 191 12.05 -15.14 2.63
CA GLY A 191 10.99 -14.36 3.29
C GLY A 191 9.57 -14.66 2.79
N ILE A 192 9.34 -15.77 2.07
CA ILE A 192 8.04 -16.07 1.46
C ILE A 192 7.27 -17.08 2.32
N VAL A 193 6.01 -16.73 2.64
CA VAL A 193 5.05 -17.62 3.34
C VAL A 193 4.26 -18.42 2.30
N LYS A 194 4.72 -19.65 2.02
CA LYS A 194 4.11 -20.53 1.01
C LYS A 194 2.94 -21.36 1.55
N ASP A 195 2.97 -21.70 2.83
CA ASP A 195 1.95 -22.56 3.44
C ASP A 195 0.64 -21.78 3.64
N GLU A 196 -0.43 -22.28 3.01
CA GLU A 196 -1.76 -21.70 3.11
C GLU A 196 -2.31 -21.75 4.54
N LYS A 197 -2.00 -22.79 5.31
CA LYS A 197 -2.45 -22.91 6.70
C LYS A 197 -1.86 -21.78 7.55
N VAL A 198 -0.57 -21.46 7.32
CA VAL A 198 0.09 -20.33 8.00
C VAL A 198 -0.57 -19.01 7.62
N ARG A 199 -0.86 -18.79 6.33
CA ARG A 199 -1.54 -17.57 5.89
C ARG A 199 -2.93 -17.42 6.50
N ARG A 200 -3.72 -18.51 6.55
CA ARG A 200 -5.04 -18.51 7.21
C ARG A 200 -4.93 -18.22 8.70
N SER A 201 -3.98 -18.86 9.39
CA SER A 201 -3.74 -18.60 10.82
C SER A 201 -3.38 -17.14 11.09
N VAL A 202 -2.60 -16.51 10.19
CA VAL A 202 -2.32 -15.07 10.26
C VAL A 202 -3.59 -14.25 10.17
N CYS A 203 -4.46 -14.53 9.21
CA CYS A 203 -5.72 -13.80 9.07
C CYS A 203 -6.61 -13.92 10.32
N GLU A 204 -6.71 -15.13 10.91
CA GLU A 204 -7.48 -15.31 12.15
C GLU A 204 -6.84 -14.53 13.33
N LYS A 205 -5.53 -14.62 13.51
CA LYS A 205 -4.81 -13.84 14.53
C LYS A 205 -5.09 -12.33 14.40
N ILE A 206 -5.07 -11.81 13.17
CA ILE A 206 -5.36 -10.40 12.87
C ILE A 206 -6.77 -10.01 13.33
N LYS A 207 -7.77 -10.82 13.00
CA LYS A 207 -9.18 -10.58 13.41
C LYS A 207 -9.32 -10.56 14.93
N GLU A 208 -8.77 -11.56 15.60
CA GLU A 208 -8.85 -11.67 17.07
C GLU A 208 -8.18 -10.47 17.77
N CYS A 209 -6.98 -10.09 17.30
CA CYS A 209 -6.29 -8.91 17.84
C CYS A 209 -7.06 -7.62 17.58
N ALA A 210 -7.61 -7.42 16.38
CA ALA A 210 -8.36 -6.23 16.02
C ALA A 210 -9.60 -6.02 16.90
N LYS A 211 -10.30 -7.12 17.22
CA LYS A 211 -11.49 -7.11 18.07
C LYS A 211 -11.23 -6.55 19.48
N ILE A 212 -10.00 -6.71 20.00
CA ILE A 212 -9.62 -6.15 21.32
C ILE A 212 -9.77 -4.63 21.34
N TYR A 213 -9.56 -3.98 20.20
CA TYR A 213 -9.60 -2.53 20.01
C TYR A 213 -10.91 -2.02 19.40
N GLY A 214 -11.97 -2.82 19.40
CA GLY A 214 -13.26 -2.44 18.81
C GLY A 214 -13.30 -2.49 17.28
N LEU A 215 -12.28 -3.06 16.63
CA LEU A 215 -12.21 -3.24 15.18
C LEU A 215 -12.78 -4.61 14.81
N GLU A 216 -14.05 -4.64 14.44
CA GLU A 216 -14.73 -5.88 14.03
C GLU A 216 -14.48 -6.19 12.56
N ASN A 217 -14.02 -7.41 12.25
CA ASN A 217 -13.76 -7.82 10.88
C ASN A 217 -15.08 -8.00 10.10
N VAL A 218 -15.18 -7.30 8.97
CA VAL A 218 -16.32 -7.40 8.04
C VAL A 218 -15.99 -8.40 6.92
N SER A 219 -14.79 -8.29 6.32
CA SER A 219 -14.40 -9.15 5.20
C SER A 219 -12.87 -9.22 5.06
N ILE A 220 -12.39 -10.29 4.44
CA ILE A 220 -11.00 -10.41 3.97
C ILE A 220 -11.01 -10.99 2.55
N ILE A 221 -10.27 -10.36 1.63
CA ILE A 221 -10.09 -10.79 0.24
C ILE A 221 -8.61 -10.89 -0.11
N ASP A 222 -8.30 -11.57 -1.20
CA ASP A 222 -6.96 -11.60 -1.77
C ASP A 222 -6.59 -10.23 -2.34
N SER A 223 -5.33 -9.79 -2.14
CA SER A 223 -4.78 -8.63 -2.84
C SER A 223 -4.69 -8.91 -4.35
N PRO A 224 -5.01 -7.93 -5.22
CA PRO A 224 -4.99 -8.13 -6.67
C PRO A 224 -3.58 -8.34 -7.23
N ILE A 225 -2.56 -7.93 -6.48
CA ILE A 225 -1.15 -8.06 -6.84
C ILE A 225 -0.35 -8.65 -5.68
N LEU A 226 0.70 -9.38 -6.01
CA LEU A 226 1.64 -9.89 -5.03
C LEU A 226 2.48 -8.78 -4.42
N GLY A 227 2.94 -8.98 -3.20
CA GLY A 227 3.94 -8.14 -2.55
C GLY A 227 5.26 -8.09 -3.31
N GLY A 228 6.13 -7.15 -2.96
CA GLY A 228 7.39 -6.89 -3.67
C GLY A 228 8.32 -8.11 -3.80
N ASP A 229 8.27 -9.02 -2.83
CA ASP A 229 9.06 -10.25 -2.81
C ASP A 229 8.29 -11.49 -3.31
N GLY A 230 7.08 -11.28 -3.87
CA GLY A 230 6.22 -12.35 -4.38
C GLY A 230 5.33 -13.01 -3.31
N ASN A 231 5.22 -12.43 -2.13
CA ASN A 231 4.29 -12.88 -1.10
C ASN A 231 2.84 -12.64 -1.50
N LYS A 232 1.97 -13.60 -1.21
CA LYS A 232 0.53 -13.42 -1.26
C LYS A 232 0.11 -12.56 -0.07
N GLU A 233 -0.64 -11.50 -0.36
CA GLU A 233 -1.14 -10.52 0.62
C GLU A 233 -2.66 -10.49 0.60
N TYR A 234 -3.28 -9.93 1.63
CA TYR A 234 -4.74 -9.87 1.77
C TYR A 234 -5.17 -8.45 2.13
N LEU A 235 -6.39 -8.10 1.71
CA LEU A 235 -7.05 -6.86 2.10
C LEU A 235 -8.15 -7.20 3.11
N ALA A 236 -8.05 -6.63 4.30
CA ALA A 236 -9.00 -6.84 5.38
C ALA A 236 -9.78 -5.56 5.65
N LEU A 237 -11.11 -5.66 5.68
CA LEU A 237 -12.01 -4.60 6.10
C LEU A 237 -12.48 -4.83 7.52
N PHE A 238 -12.41 -3.77 8.33
CA PHE A 238 -12.93 -3.71 9.67
C PHE A 238 -13.86 -2.52 9.83
N LYS A 239 -14.82 -2.64 10.73
CA LYS A 239 -15.65 -1.54 11.21
C LYS A 239 -15.29 -1.26 12.67
N TYR A 240 -15.01 0.00 12.98
CA TYR A 240 -14.74 0.42 14.36
C TYR A 240 -16.04 0.67 15.10
N THR A 241 -16.10 0.21 16.35
CA THR A 241 -17.17 0.54 17.30
C THR A 241 -16.50 0.99 18.59
N GLU A 242 -16.82 2.19 19.00
CA GLU A 242 -16.33 2.76 20.28
C GLU A 242 -16.83 1.93 21.45
N LYS A 243 -15.96 1.62 22.41
CA LYS A 243 -16.27 0.76 23.56
C LYS A 243 -16.63 1.58 24.78
#